data_8de270b349fffe518a1e85b864b4e060
#
_entry.id   8de270b349fffe518a1e85b864b4e060
#
_cell.length_a   1.000
_cell.length_b   1.000
_cell.length_c   1.000
_cell.angle_alpha   90.00
_cell.angle_beta   90.00
_cell.angle_gamma   90.00
#
_symmetry.space_group_name_H-M   'P 1'
#
loop_
_entity.id
_entity.type
_entity.pdbx_description
1 polymer ?
#
loop_
_entity_poly.entity_id
_entity_poly.type
_entity_poly.pdbx_seq_one_letter_code
_entity_poly.pdbx_strand_id
1 'polypeptide(L)'
;GSGKSHFLKILSYLLSNQEVCGKRAIDYFADKFDDPMMYAQAVKSVSVPTQSILFNIDIEGPLTKDKTAVLRVFAKMFYNHCGFYGDDLKIAKLERFIEKQGKTQQFREAFEKVNGAPWTETRDSFAFFEDDIVSVLQSTLGMSEQAARNWFNGAETNELSIAQLVADIQEYVDGKGKDFRLLFMVDEVGQYIGDDGDL
;
A
#
# COMPACT_ATOMS: atom_id res chain seq x y z
N GLY A 1 -12.13 -23.69 -8.89
CA GLY A 1 -11.13 -22.61 -8.98
C GLY A 1 -9.98 -23.03 -9.88
N SER A 2 -9.55 -22.17 -10.78
CA SER A 2 -8.60 -22.48 -11.87
C SER A 2 -7.13 -22.64 -11.44
N GLY A 3 -6.79 -22.62 -10.17
CA GLY A 3 -5.39 -22.67 -9.69
C GLY A 3 -4.57 -21.40 -9.93
N LYS A 4 -5.07 -20.42 -10.71
CA LYS A 4 -4.36 -19.17 -11.04
C LYS A 4 -4.02 -18.35 -9.80
N SER A 5 -4.98 -18.11 -8.93
CA SER A 5 -4.80 -17.37 -7.67
C SER A 5 -3.79 -18.07 -6.75
N HIS A 6 -3.80 -19.40 -6.73
CA HIS A 6 -2.83 -20.18 -5.95
C HIS A 6 -1.41 -20.03 -6.51
N PHE A 7 -1.27 -20.09 -7.83
CA PHE A 7 0.00 -19.84 -8.51
C PHE A 7 0.55 -18.44 -8.22
N LEU A 8 -0.29 -17.40 -8.31
CA LEU A 8 0.12 -16.02 -7.97
C LEU A 8 0.60 -15.89 -6.52
N LYS A 9 -0.07 -16.56 -5.56
CA LYS A 9 0.36 -16.57 -4.16
C LYS A 9 1.73 -17.22 -4.01
N ILE A 10 1.93 -18.39 -4.60
CA ILE A 10 3.23 -19.08 -4.57
C ILE A 10 4.32 -18.19 -5.18
N LEU A 11 4.05 -17.60 -6.34
CA LEU A 11 4.99 -16.72 -7.02
C LEU A 11 5.33 -15.47 -6.20
N SER A 12 4.35 -14.89 -5.52
CA SER A 12 4.54 -13.76 -4.60
C SER A 12 5.51 -14.11 -3.47
N TYR A 13 5.30 -15.23 -2.79
CA TYR A 13 6.20 -15.70 -1.74
C TYR A 13 7.60 -16.03 -2.27
N LEU A 14 7.67 -16.70 -3.41
CA LEU A 14 8.93 -17.09 -4.02
C LEU A 14 9.78 -15.88 -4.41
N LEU A 15 9.18 -14.88 -5.10
CA LEU A 15 9.89 -13.68 -5.55
C LEU A 15 10.29 -12.76 -4.41
N SER A 16 9.46 -12.67 -3.35
CA SER A 16 9.81 -11.95 -2.13
C SER A 16 10.84 -12.70 -1.27
N ASN A 17 11.03 -13.98 -1.54
CA ASN A 17 11.94 -14.91 -0.88
C ASN A 17 11.90 -14.80 0.66
N GLN A 18 10.69 -14.64 1.19
CA GLN A 18 10.46 -14.51 2.62
C GLN A 18 10.83 -15.77 3.36
N GLU A 19 11.26 -15.61 4.60
CA GLU A 19 11.48 -16.74 5.49
C GLU A 19 10.14 -17.25 6.02
N VAL A 20 9.88 -18.54 5.84
CA VAL A 20 8.70 -19.25 6.32
C VAL A 20 9.16 -20.48 7.08
N CYS A 21 8.80 -20.60 8.35
CA CYS A 21 9.20 -21.72 9.20
C CYS A 21 10.72 -21.99 9.21
N GLY A 22 11.54 -20.96 9.26
CA GLY A 22 12.99 -21.04 9.35
C GLY A 22 13.71 -21.38 8.04
N LYS A 23 13.02 -21.35 6.90
CA LYS A 23 13.60 -21.52 5.57
C LYS A 23 13.14 -20.43 4.64
N ARG A 24 14.00 -20.03 3.71
CA ARG A 24 13.61 -19.10 2.63
C ARG A 24 12.64 -19.79 1.67
N ALA A 25 11.74 -19.02 1.08
CA ALA A 25 10.76 -19.56 0.14
C ALA A 25 11.39 -20.39 -0.98
N ILE A 26 12.52 -19.96 -1.53
CA ILE A 26 13.24 -20.69 -2.60
C ILE A 26 13.73 -22.08 -2.16
N ASP A 27 14.06 -22.26 -0.88
CA ASP A 27 14.60 -23.52 -0.37
C ASP A 27 13.56 -24.65 -0.40
N TYR A 28 12.27 -24.30 -0.38
CA TYR A 28 11.16 -25.27 -0.54
C TYR A 28 11.02 -25.79 -1.97
N PHE A 29 11.70 -25.17 -2.92
CA PHE A 29 11.67 -25.53 -4.33
C PHE A 29 12.93 -26.25 -4.80
N ALA A 30 13.90 -26.49 -3.93
CA ALA A 30 15.18 -27.07 -4.31
C ALA A 30 15.06 -28.44 -5.02
N ASP A 31 14.05 -29.24 -4.64
CA ASP A 31 13.76 -30.57 -5.19
C ASP A 31 12.65 -30.55 -6.28
N LYS A 32 12.18 -29.37 -6.71
CA LYS A 32 11.11 -29.21 -7.70
C LYS A 32 11.62 -28.84 -9.10
N PHE A 33 12.91 -28.61 -9.23
CA PHE A 33 13.54 -28.34 -10.52
C PHE A 33 14.30 -29.56 -10.97
N ASP A 34 13.93 -30.12 -12.14
CA ASP A 34 14.65 -31.25 -12.75
C ASP A 34 16.05 -30.83 -13.24
N ASP A 35 16.21 -29.57 -13.65
CA ASP A 35 17.47 -29.02 -14.11
C ASP A 35 18.13 -28.13 -13.03
N PRO A 36 19.34 -28.50 -12.55
CA PRO A 36 20.08 -27.69 -11.58
C PRO A 36 20.38 -26.25 -12.06
N MET A 37 20.52 -26.04 -13.37
CA MET A 37 20.72 -24.69 -13.92
C MET A 37 19.48 -23.82 -13.76
N MET A 38 18.29 -24.38 -13.94
CA MET A 38 17.04 -23.66 -13.71
C MET A 38 16.89 -23.28 -12.24
N TYR A 39 17.22 -24.17 -11.32
CA TYR A 39 17.23 -23.83 -9.89
C TYR A 39 18.23 -22.71 -9.58
N ALA A 40 19.45 -22.77 -10.11
CA ALA A 40 20.45 -21.72 -9.91
C ALA A 40 19.99 -20.36 -10.45
N GLN A 41 19.29 -20.33 -11.59
CA GLN A 41 18.69 -19.12 -12.15
C GLN A 41 17.55 -18.60 -11.26
N ALA A 42 16.72 -19.48 -10.73
CA ALA A 42 15.66 -19.11 -9.79
C ALA A 42 16.26 -18.48 -8.51
N VAL A 43 17.28 -19.11 -7.92
CA VAL A 43 18.02 -18.57 -6.75
C VAL A 43 18.58 -17.19 -7.04
N LYS A 44 19.21 -16.99 -8.22
CA LYS A 44 19.71 -15.68 -8.64
C LYS A 44 18.59 -14.64 -8.77
N SER A 45 17.45 -15.04 -9.33
CA SER A 45 16.29 -14.14 -9.53
C SER A 45 15.68 -13.66 -8.21
N VAL A 46 15.64 -14.51 -7.19
CA VAL A 46 15.10 -14.18 -5.87
C VAL A 46 16.13 -13.57 -4.92
N SER A 47 17.40 -13.44 -5.34
CA SER A 47 18.42 -12.77 -4.55
C SER A 47 18.29 -11.24 -4.55
N VAL A 48 17.56 -10.69 -5.51
CA VAL A 48 17.26 -9.26 -5.56
C VAL A 48 16.20 -8.92 -4.51
N PRO A 49 16.44 -7.95 -3.62
CA PRO A 49 15.46 -7.54 -2.63
C PRO A 49 14.14 -7.17 -3.30
N THR A 50 13.08 -7.89 -2.97
CA THR A 50 11.80 -7.76 -3.64
C THR A 50 10.67 -7.75 -2.62
N GLN A 51 9.71 -6.86 -2.79
CA GLN A 51 8.43 -6.91 -2.12
C GLN A 51 7.32 -7.09 -3.14
N SER A 52 6.26 -7.79 -2.77
CA SER A 52 5.10 -8.00 -3.63
C SER A 52 3.82 -7.53 -2.94
N ILE A 53 2.99 -6.83 -3.70
CA ILE A 53 1.65 -6.43 -3.32
C ILE A 53 0.71 -7.31 -4.14
N LEU A 54 0.13 -8.33 -3.49
CA LEU A 54 -0.79 -9.26 -4.12
C LEU A 54 -2.23 -8.95 -3.70
N PHE A 55 -3.11 -8.75 -4.66
CA PHE A 55 -4.52 -8.48 -4.37
C PHE A 55 -5.43 -8.98 -5.49
N ASN A 56 -6.70 -9.17 -5.13
CA ASN A 56 -7.78 -9.45 -6.06
C ASN A 56 -8.51 -8.14 -6.36
N ILE A 57 -8.44 -7.66 -7.61
CA ILE A 57 -8.98 -6.35 -7.98
C ILE A 57 -10.51 -6.31 -7.94
N ASP A 58 -11.18 -7.44 -8.14
CA ASP A 58 -12.65 -7.54 -8.09
C ASP A 58 -13.19 -7.43 -6.64
N ILE A 59 -12.39 -7.87 -5.66
CA ILE A 59 -12.73 -7.76 -4.24
C ILE A 59 -12.38 -6.37 -3.69
N GLU A 60 -11.21 -5.86 -4.03
CA GLU A 60 -10.67 -4.60 -3.48
C GLU A 60 -11.18 -3.36 -4.21
N GLY A 61 -11.74 -3.54 -5.40
CA GLY A 61 -12.25 -2.44 -6.22
C GLY A 61 -13.57 -1.87 -5.70
N PRO A 62 -13.87 -0.61 -6.03
CA PRO A 62 -15.17 0.00 -5.72
C PRO A 62 -16.28 -0.70 -6.53
N LEU A 63 -17.49 -0.67 -5.99
CA LEU A 63 -18.69 -1.22 -6.65
C LEU A 63 -18.98 -0.50 -7.99
N THR A 64 -18.66 0.80 -8.06
CA THR A 64 -18.83 1.59 -9.28
C THR A 64 -17.52 1.58 -10.06
N LYS A 65 -17.53 0.97 -11.24
CA LYS A 65 -16.39 0.89 -12.14
C LYS A 65 -16.35 2.13 -13.03
N ASP A 66 -15.48 3.06 -12.73
CA ASP A 66 -15.17 4.23 -13.54
C ASP A 66 -13.69 4.20 -13.99
N LYS A 67 -13.30 5.12 -14.88
CA LYS A 67 -11.92 5.20 -15.39
C LYS A 67 -10.85 5.39 -14.31
N THR A 68 -11.23 5.81 -13.11
CA THR A 68 -10.32 6.01 -11.98
C THR A 68 -10.34 4.84 -10.99
N ALA A 69 -11.27 3.89 -11.15
CA ALA A 69 -11.45 2.79 -10.21
C ALA A 69 -10.20 1.93 -10.07
N VAL A 70 -9.58 1.55 -11.19
CA VAL A 70 -8.30 0.79 -11.18
C VAL A 70 -7.21 1.55 -10.45
N LEU A 71 -7.06 2.85 -10.75
CA LEU A 71 -6.04 3.69 -10.12
C LEU A 71 -6.25 3.78 -8.61
N ARG A 72 -7.50 3.89 -8.15
CA ARG A 72 -7.85 3.92 -6.71
C ARG A 72 -7.47 2.63 -6.00
N VAL A 73 -7.73 1.47 -6.64
CA VAL A 73 -7.34 0.17 -6.06
C VAL A 73 -5.82 0.07 -5.91
N PHE A 74 -5.07 0.43 -6.94
CA PHE A 74 -3.61 0.43 -6.87
C PHE A 74 -3.09 1.36 -5.79
N ALA A 75 -3.64 2.57 -5.67
CA ALA A 75 -3.28 3.53 -4.62
C ALA A 75 -3.60 2.97 -3.22
N LYS A 76 -4.83 2.45 -3.02
CA LYS A 76 -5.23 1.79 -1.77
C LYS A 76 -4.22 0.72 -1.37
N MET A 77 -3.94 -0.21 -2.27
CA MET A 77 -3.05 -1.34 -1.99
C MET A 77 -1.62 -0.91 -1.73
N PHE A 78 -1.13 0.09 -2.48
CA PHE A 78 0.19 0.66 -2.25
C PHE A 78 0.29 1.37 -0.88
N TYR A 79 -0.66 2.24 -0.55
CA TYR A 79 -0.63 2.93 0.74
C TYR A 79 -0.79 1.98 1.92
N ASN A 80 -1.65 0.96 1.82
CA ASN A 80 -1.76 -0.10 2.83
C ASN A 80 -0.44 -0.86 3.00
N HIS A 81 0.26 -1.15 1.89
CA HIS A 81 1.59 -1.77 1.93
C HIS A 81 2.64 -0.91 2.65
N CYS A 82 2.54 0.41 2.51
CA CYS A 82 3.38 1.36 3.22
C CYS A 82 3.00 1.52 4.72
N GLY A 83 1.90 0.92 5.16
CA GLY A 83 1.39 1.03 6.53
C GLY A 83 0.43 2.20 6.77
N PHE A 84 0.03 2.90 5.71
CA PHE A 84 -0.96 3.98 5.75
C PHE A 84 -2.38 3.44 5.57
N TYR A 85 -3.39 4.25 5.91
CA TYR A 85 -4.79 3.89 5.76
C TYR A 85 -5.28 4.08 4.32
N GLY A 86 -5.02 3.11 3.45
CA GLY A 86 -5.32 3.19 2.01
C GLY A 86 -6.82 3.17 1.66
N ASP A 87 -7.71 2.81 2.60
CA ASP A 87 -9.15 2.82 2.37
C ASP A 87 -9.72 4.25 2.26
N ASP A 88 -9.00 5.24 2.79
CA ASP A 88 -9.28 6.65 2.56
C ASP A 88 -8.03 7.40 2.09
N LEU A 89 -8.10 7.97 0.89
CA LEU A 89 -6.97 8.64 0.25
C LEU A 89 -6.49 9.88 1.01
N LYS A 90 -7.40 10.63 1.66
CA LYS A 90 -7.01 11.80 2.46
C LYS A 90 -6.18 11.36 3.65
N ILE A 91 -6.63 10.33 4.35
CA ILE A 91 -5.94 9.82 5.53
C ILE A 91 -4.61 9.20 5.14
N ALA A 92 -4.54 8.42 4.05
CA ALA A 92 -3.28 7.88 3.56
C ALA A 92 -2.26 8.98 3.24
N LYS A 93 -2.70 10.04 2.55
CA LYS A 93 -1.85 11.21 2.24
C LYS A 93 -1.43 11.98 3.50
N LEU A 94 -2.34 12.15 4.46
CA LEU A 94 -2.06 12.79 5.74
C LEU A 94 -0.99 11.99 6.52
N GLU A 95 -1.17 10.70 6.67
CA GLU A 95 -0.23 9.82 7.37
C GLU A 95 1.16 9.85 6.69
N ARG A 96 1.19 9.80 5.36
CA ARG A 96 2.43 9.93 4.59
C ARG A 96 3.09 11.30 4.78
N PHE A 97 2.31 12.38 4.81
CA PHE A 97 2.83 13.72 5.10
C PHE A 97 3.46 13.78 6.50
N ILE A 98 2.77 13.25 7.52
CA ILE A 98 3.27 13.20 8.90
C ILE A 98 4.56 12.38 8.97
N GLU A 99 4.62 11.23 8.26
CA GLU A 99 5.82 10.39 8.19
C GLU A 99 7.01 11.14 7.58
N LYS A 100 6.80 11.86 6.48
CA LYS A 100 7.84 12.69 5.84
C LYS A 100 8.39 13.78 6.75
N GLN A 101 7.58 14.27 7.69
CA GLN A 101 8.03 15.21 8.73
C GLN A 101 8.75 14.51 9.89
N GLY A 102 8.84 13.17 9.89
CA GLY A 102 9.39 12.39 11.00
C GLY A 102 8.57 12.48 12.28
N LYS A 103 7.27 12.74 12.18
CA LYS A 103 6.39 13.04 13.32
C LYS A 103 5.36 11.97 13.62
N THR A 104 5.42 10.80 12.96
CA THR A 104 4.41 9.74 13.10
C THR A 104 4.19 9.34 14.55
N GLN A 105 5.26 9.08 15.29
CA GLN A 105 5.13 8.67 16.70
C GLN A 105 4.54 9.79 17.57
N GLN A 106 5.04 11.01 17.41
CA GLN A 106 4.54 12.17 18.17
C GLN A 106 3.06 12.44 17.89
N PHE A 107 2.65 12.31 16.61
CA PHE A 107 1.25 12.45 16.22
C PHE A 107 0.37 11.38 16.88
N ARG A 108 0.77 10.11 16.84
CA ARG A 108 0.01 9.00 17.43
C ARG A 108 -0.16 9.15 18.94
N GLU A 109 0.91 9.48 19.65
CA GLU A 109 0.88 9.71 21.10
C GLU A 109 0.01 10.92 21.49
N ALA A 110 0.11 12.01 20.73
CA ALA A 110 -0.70 13.20 20.96
C ALA A 110 -2.19 12.94 20.65
N PHE A 111 -2.48 12.20 19.58
CA PHE A 111 -3.85 11.83 19.23
C PHE A 111 -4.48 10.95 20.31
N GLU A 112 -3.79 9.91 20.75
CA GLU A 112 -4.29 9.01 21.81
C GLU A 112 -4.54 9.78 23.11
N LYS A 113 -3.69 10.76 23.44
CA LYS A 113 -3.89 11.62 24.61
C LYS A 113 -5.12 12.53 24.51
N VAL A 114 -5.43 13.03 23.33
CA VAL A 114 -6.57 13.93 23.08
C VAL A 114 -7.86 13.15 22.93
N ASN A 115 -7.86 12.11 22.12
CA ASN A 115 -9.04 11.33 21.75
C ASN A 115 -9.37 10.21 22.77
N GLY A 116 -8.34 9.67 23.46
CA GLY A 116 -8.50 8.58 24.41
C GLY A 116 -8.39 7.17 23.80
N ALA A 117 -8.20 7.07 22.47
CA ALA A 117 -7.99 5.81 21.76
C ALA A 117 -6.86 5.94 20.74
N PRO A 118 -6.14 4.83 20.41
CA PRO A 118 -5.03 4.86 19.46
C PRO A 118 -5.50 5.28 18.05
N TRP A 119 -4.69 6.08 17.37
CA TRP A 119 -4.95 6.52 16.00
C TRP A 119 -5.28 5.35 15.05
N THR A 120 -4.53 4.27 15.12
CA THR A 120 -4.69 3.11 14.23
C THR A 120 -6.01 2.37 14.40
N GLU A 121 -6.67 2.55 15.53
CA GLU A 121 -7.98 1.94 15.84
C GLU A 121 -9.15 2.86 15.52
N THR A 122 -8.88 4.17 15.33
CA THR A 122 -9.93 5.19 15.13
C THR A 122 -9.90 5.87 13.77
N ARG A 123 -8.82 5.69 13.02
CA ARG A 123 -8.61 6.36 11.72
C ARG A 123 -9.64 6.02 10.64
N ASP A 124 -10.31 4.89 10.73
CA ASP A 124 -11.44 4.50 9.85
C ASP A 124 -12.68 5.38 10.07
N SER A 125 -12.80 5.92 11.26
CA SER A 125 -13.91 6.77 11.70
C SER A 125 -13.48 8.25 11.83
N PHE A 126 -12.40 8.64 11.17
CA PHE A 126 -11.73 9.96 11.30
C PHE A 126 -12.66 11.16 11.19
N ALA A 127 -13.73 11.05 10.41
CA ALA A 127 -14.70 12.13 10.21
C ALA A 127 -15.41 12.57 11.51
N PHE A 128 -15.45 11.71 12.52
CA PHE A 128 -16.01 12.03 13.83
C PHE A 128 -15.01 12.75 14.75
N PHE A 129 -13.73 12.73 14.39
CA PHE A 129 -12.62 13.22 15.21
C PHE A 129 -11.81 14.32 14.53
N GLU A 130 -12.41 15.03 13.57
CA GLU A 130 -11.73 16.09 12.81
C GLU A 130 -11.11 17.15 13.71
N ASP A 131 -11.84 17.61 14.75
CA ASP A 131 -11.33 18.63 15.67
C ASP A 131 -10.15 18.13 16.50
N ASP A 132 -10.16 16.88 16.94
CA ASP A 132 -9.05 16.25 17.64
C ASP A 132 -7.81 16.18 16.74
N ILE A 133 -8.01 15.72 15.49
CA ILE A 133 -6.93 15.61 14.50
C ILE A 133 -6.34 17.00 14.20
N VAL A 134 -7.17 18.00 14.00
CA VAL A 134 -6.75 19.39 13.76
C VAL A 134 -5.92 19.91 14.93
N SER A 135 -6.38 19.72 16.17
CA SER A 135 -5.66 20.10 17.40
C SER A 135 -4.28 19.42 17.48
N VAL A 136 -4.23 18.12 17.15
CA VAL A 136 -2.97 17.35 17.16
C VAL A 136 -2.01 17.82 16.05
N LEU A 137 -2.50 18.11 14.85
CA LEU A 137 -1.68 18.66 13.76
C LEU A 137 -1.09 20.04 14.13
N GLN A 138 -1.86 20.89 14.80
CA GLN A 138 -1.37 22.17 15.31
C GLN A 138 -0.24 21.97 16.34
N SER A 139 -0.46 21.11 17.32
CA SER A 139 0.49 20.90 18.42
C SER A 139 1.76 20.16 18.01
N THR A 140 1.67 19.21 17.07
CA THR A 140 2.81 18.33 16.70
C THR A 140 3.59 18.82 15.49
N LEU A 141 2.90 19.45 14.52
CA LEU A 141 3.51 19.93 13.27
C LEU A 141 3.55 21.45 13.16
N GLY A 142 3.00 22.19 14.14
CA GLY A 142 2.97 23.66 14.11
C GLY A 142 2.08 24.22 12.99
N MET A 143 1.12 23.45 12.50
CA MET A 143 0.20 23.89 11.44
C MET A 143 -0.75 24.96 11.97
N SER A 144 -1.17 25.91 11.11
CA SER A 144 -2.32 26.75 11.43
C SER A 144 -3.60 25.90 11.41
N GLU A 145 -4.63 26.33 12.14
CA GLU A 145 -5.94 25.65 12.12
C GLU A 145 -6.47 25.51 10.68
N GLN A 146 -6.38 26.58 9.90
CA GLN A 146 -6.83 26.56 8.50
C GLN A 146 -6.08 25.53 7.66
N ALA A 147 -4.75 25.45 7.81
CA ALA A 147 -3.96 24.46 7.07
C ALA A 147 -4.29 23.02 7.50
N ALA A 148 -4.52 22.79 8.79
CA ALA A 148 -4.94 21.49 9.30
C ALA A 148 -6.33 21.08 8.78
N ARG A 149 -7.31 22.01 8.81
CA ARG A 149 -8.67 21.75 8.28
C ARG A 149 -8.70 21.54 6.77
N ASN A 150 -7.75 22.10 6.02
CA ASN A 150 -7.67 21.88 4.57
C ASN A 150 -7.43 20.40 4.20
N TRP A 151 -6.85 19.59 5.08
CA TRP A 151 -6.73 18.14 4.85
C TRP A 151 -8.10 17.46 4.70
N PHE A 152 -9.14 17.97 5.35
CA PHE A 152 -10.48 17.40 5.33
C PHE A 152 -11.39 18.06 4.29
N ASN A 153 -11.26 19.36 4.11
CA ASN A 153 -12.15 20.18 3.29
C ASN A 153 -11.57 20.58 1.93
N GLY A 154 -10.27 20.39 1.73
CA GLY A 154 -9.58 20.69 0.47
C GLY A 154 -9.95 19.71 -0.64
N ALA A 155 -10.34 20.22 -1.82
CA ALA A 155 -10.63 19.38 -2.99
C ALA A 155 -9.40 18.57 -3.43
N GLU A 156 -8.22 19.18 -3.37
CA GLU A 156 -6.94 18.58 -3.81
C GLU A 156 -6.54 17.32 -3.02
N THR A 157 -7.00 17.19 -1.77
CA THR A 157 -6.65 16.03 -0.94
C THR A 157 -7.28 14.74 -1.43
N ASN A 158 -8.41 14.82 -2.14
CA ASN A 158 -9.11 13.67 -2.72
C ASN A 158 -8.70 13.36 -4.17
N GLU A 159 -7.96 14.25 -4.82
CA GLU A 159 -7.52 14.02 -6.18
C GLU A 159 -6.42 12.96 -6.23
N LEU A 160 -6.61 12.00 -7.11
CA LEU A 160 -5.65 10.96 -7.42
C LEU A 160 -5.28 11.05 -8.89
N SER A 161 -4.02 11.34 -9.19
CA SER A 161 -3.49 11.28 -10.53
C SER A 161 -2.49 10.13 -10.67
N ILE A 162 -2.38 9.56 -11.87
CA ILE A 162 -1.37 8.54 -12.18
C ILE A 162 0.03 9.07 -11.88
N ALA A 163 0.31 10.32 -12.26
CA ALA A 163 1.62 10.93 -12.05
C ALA A 163 1.99 11.01 -10.55
N GLN A 164 1.03 11.36 -9.69
CA GLN A 164 1.27 11.40 -8.25
C GLN A 164 1.51 10.01 -7.68
N LEU A 165 0.68 9.02 -8.04
CA LEU A 165 0.88 7.64 -7.57
C LEU A 165 2.23 7.07 -8.02
N VAL A 166 2.61 7.30 -9.27
CA VAL A 166 3.91 6.87 -9.81
C VAL A 166 5.06 7.53 -9.04
N ALA A 167 4.98 8.84 -8.76
CA ALA A 167 5.98 9.55 -7.97
C ALA A 167 6.10 8.99 -6.54
N ASP A 168 4.97 8.67 -5.92
CA ASP A 168 4.93 8.10 -4.56
C ASP A 168 5.55 6.70 -4.52
N ILE A 169 5.24 5.86 -5.52
CA ILE A 169 5.84 4.52 -5.67
C ILE A 169 7.34 4.63 -5.93
N GLN A 170 7.76 5.54 -6.81
CA GLN A 170 9.17 5.74 -7.13
C GLN A 170 9.97 6.17 -5.89
N GLU A 171 9.45 7.13 -5.12
CA GLU A 171 10.08 7.57 -3.88
C GLU A 171 10.23 6.41 -2.87
N TYR A 172 9.19 5.57 -2.76
CA TYR A 172 9.24 4.38 -1.90
C TYR A 172 10.34 3.40 -2.35
N VAL A 173 10.39 3.09 -3.65
CA VAL A 173 11.36 2.17 -4.23
C VAL A 173 12.78 2.71 -4.07
N ASP A 174 13.01 3.99 -4.37
CA ASP A 174 14.32 4.65 -4.24
C ASP A 174 14.81 4.64 -2.78
N GLY A 175 13.90 4.79 -1.82
CA GLY A 175 14.21 4.72 -0.40
C GLY A 175 14.64 3.31 0.09
N LYS A 176 14.35 2.24 -0.66
CA LYS A 176 14.72 0.85 -0.30
C LYS A 176 16.09 0.42 -0.82
N GLY A 177 16.66 1.18 -1.74
CA GLY A 177 17.98 0.90 -2.31
C GLY A 177 17.95 0.55 -3.80
N LYS A 178 19.14 0.63 -4.42
CA LYS A 178 19.32 0.64 -5.88
C LYS A 178 18.81 -0.62 -6.61
N ASP A 179 18.83 -1.78 -5.96
CA ASP A 179 18.47 -3.06 -6.57
C ASP A 179 17.10 -3.57 -6.09
N PHE A 180 16.36 -2.74 -5.34
CA PHE A 180 15.05 -3.13 -4.82
C PHE A 180 13.97 -3.18 -5.92
N ARG A 181 13.08 -4.15 -5.83
CA ARG A 181 11.91 -4.31 -6.71
C ARG A 181 10.62 -4.31 -5.90
N LEU A 182 9.63 -3.57 -6.37
CA LEU A 182 8.24 -3.65 -5.93
C LEU A 182 7.40 -4.25 -7.06
N LEU A 183 6.68 -5.34 -6.77
CA LEU A 183 5.84 -6.05 -7.72
C LEU A 183 4.38 -5.93 -7.35
N PHE A 184 3.55 -5.49 -8.27
CA PHE A 184 2.10 -5.59 -8.16
C PHE A 184 1.64 -6.87 -8.85
N MET A 185 0.98 -7.76 -8.10
CA MET A 185 0.41 -9.00 -8.59
C MET A 185 -1.10 -8.93 -8.44
N VAL A 186 -1.78 -8.88 -9.58
CA VAL A 186 -3.23 -8.60 -9.61
C VAL A 186 -3.97 -9.83 -10.11
N ASP A 187 -4.92 -10.31 -9.30
CA ASP A 187 -5.82 -11.40 -9.67
C ASP A 187 -7.17 -10.88 -10.16
N GLU A 188 -7.86 -11.65 -10.98
CA GLU A 188 -9.21 -11.42 -11.52
C GLU A 188 -9.39 -10.14 -12.35
N VAL A 189 -8.31 -9.64 -12.98
CA VAL A 189 -8.36 -8.43 -13.83
C VAL A 189 -9.39 -8.56 -14.96
N GLY A 190 -9.47 -9.73 -15.60
CA GLY A 190 -10.40 -9.96 -16.69
C GLY A 190 -11.87 -9.88 -16.29
N GLN A 191 -12.22 -10.29 -15.06
CA GLN A 191 -13.57 -10.15 -14.53
C GLN A 191 -13.89 -8.70 -14.16
N TYR A 192 -12.91 -8.01 -13.61
CA TYR A 192 -13.07 -6.62 -13.18
C TYR A 192 -13.29 -5.67 -14.35
N ILE A 193 -12.53 -5.83 -15.44
CA ILE A 193 -12.66 -5.00 -16.63
C ILE A 193 -13.96 -5.33 -17.38
N GLY A 194 -14.42 -6.61 -17.31
CA GLY A 194 -15.67 -7.04 -17.97
C GLY A 194 -15.65 -6.87 -19.48
N ASP A 195 -16.85 -6.80 -20.06
CA ASP A 195 -17.05 -6.52 -21.50
C ASP A 195 -17.07 -5.00 -21.81
N ASP A 196 -16.82 -4.14 -20.83
CA ASP A 196 -16.72 -2.70 -21.03
C ASP A 196 -15.38 -2.35 -21.70
N GLY A 197 -15.39 -2.22 -23.01
CA GLY A 197 -14.24 -1.79 -23.81
C GLY A 197 -13.80 -0.33 -23.58
N ASP A 198 -14.38 0.37 -22.60
CA ASP A 198 -14.12 1.78 -22.26
C ASP A 198 -13.30 1.97 -20.96
N LEU A 199 -12.84 0.88 -20.33
CA LEU A 199 -11.95 0.94 -19.15
C LEU A 199 -10.47 0.92 -19.51
#